data_c710866eb6e56eeef7ec01d833a53e1b
#
_entry.id   c710866eb6e56eeef7ec01d833a53e1b
#
_cell.length_a   1.000
_cell.length_b   1.000
_cell.length_c   1.000
_cell.angle_alpha   90.00
_cell.angle_beta   90.00
_cell.angle_gamma   90.00
#
_symmetry.space_group_name_H-M   'P 1'
#
loop_
_entity.id
_entity.type
_entity.pdbx_description
1 polymer ?
#
loop_
_entity_poly.entity_id
_entity_poly.type
_entity_poly.pdbx_seq_one_letter_code
_entity_poly.pdbx_strand_id
1 'polypeptide(L)'
;MKRAFLLTALLLISVFSIWAQTTAFVGVNVIPMDSERVLANQTVIVRNGTIAEIGDAAKVKVPKDAFTVDGKGKYLMPGLVDMHTHLLSDNDDYPDSIAPDELRVMVANGVTTVRFMIGTPELLKLRERSAAQDIAAPTIFVASPHLTGRKQGNDFVVTTPDEAREAVRKS
;
A
#
# COMPACT_ATOMS: atom_id res chain seq x y z
N MET A 1 -44.67 -22.43 -12.80
CA MET A 1 -43.58 -23.35 -12.50
C MET A 1 -42.25 -22.94 -13.18
N LYS A 2 -42.21 -22.53 -14.46
CA LYS A 2 -40.94 -22.15 -15.15
C LYS A 2 -40.24 -20.87 -14.58
N ARG A 3 -40.98 -19.89 -14.02
CA ARG A 3 -40.42 -18.67 -13.45
C ARG A 3 -39.78 -18.86 -12.07
N ALA A 4 -40.27 -19.83 -11.27
CA ALA A 4 -39.69 -20.16 -9.98
C ALA A 4 -38.31 -20.87 -10.12
N PHE A 5 -38.16 -21.68 -11.16
CA PHE A 5 -36.92 -22.41 -11.45
C PHE A 5 -35.79 -21.47 -11.89
N LEU A 6 -36.11 -20.38 -12.62
CA LEU A 6 -35.11 -19.37 -13.03
C LEU A 6 -34.60 -18.54 -11.85
N LEU A 7 -35.44 -18.23 -10.88
CA LEU A 7 -35.04 -17.47 -9.68
C LEU A 7 -34.14 -18.29 -8.75
N THR A 8 -34.40 -19.61 -8.64
CA THR A 8 -33.57 -20.51 -7.83
C THR A 8 -32.19 -20.74 -8.48
N ALA A 9 -32.11 -20.79 -9.80
CA ALA A 9 -30.86 -20.90 -10.53
C ALA A 9 -30.02 -19.62 -10.43
N LEU A 10 -30.65 -18.44 -10.38
CA LEU A 10 -29.94 -17.16 -10.20
C LEU A 10 -29.37 -16.98 -8.79
N LEU A 11 -30.01 -17.54 -7.76
CA LEU A 11 -29.52 -17.50 -6.38
C LEU A 11 -28.31 -18.43 -6.14
N LEU A 12 -28.13 -19.45 -6.94
CA LEU A 12 -27.02 -20.40 -6.82
C LEU A 12 -25.71 -19.91 -7.47
N ILE A 13 -25.77 -18.84 -8.28
CA ILE A 13 -24.58 -18.29 -8.97
C ILE A 13 -23.84 -17.24 -8.11
N SER A 14 -24.40 -16.80 -6.99
CA SER A 14 -23.84 -15.70 -6.18
C SER A 14 -22.93 -16.12 -5.02
N VAL A 15 -22.54 -17.39 -4.92
CA VAL A 15 -21.50 -17.81 -3.96
C VAL A 15 -20.15 -17.90 -4.68
N PHE A 16 -19.69 -16.80 -5.26
CA PHE A 16 -18.26 -16.63 -5.45
C PHE A 16 -17.66 -16.45 -4.06
N SER A 17 -17.20 -17.55 -3.48
CA SER A 17 -16.30 -17.50 -2.35
C SER A 17 -15.10 -16.66 -2.78
N ILE A 18 -15.01 -15.41 -2.29
CA ILE A 18 -13.77 -14.66 -2.30
C ILE A 18 -12.83 -15.50 -1.43
N TRP A 19 -12.07 -16.36 -2.08
CA TRP A 19 -11.07 -17.15 -1.39
C TRP A 19 -10.07 -16.14 -0.81
N ALA A 20 -10.06 -16.05 0.49
CA ALA A 20 -9.07 -15.29 1.22
C ALA A 20 -7.69 -15.77 0.77
N GLN A 21 -6.99 -14.95 -0.03
CA GLN A 21 -5.69 -15.34 -0.54
C GLN A 21 -4.73 -15.48 0.64
N THR A 22 -4.30 -16.72 0.87
CA THR A 22 -3.27 -17.03 1.86
C THR A 22 -1.94 -17.19 1.16
N THR A 23 -0.92 -16.48 1.65
CA THR A 23 0.47 -16.61 1.20
C THR A 23 1.32 -17.11 2.35
N ALA A 24 2.16 -18.09 2.09
CA ALA A 24 3.12 -18.65 3.05
C ALA A 24 4.55 -18.41 2.56
N PHE A 25 5.35 -17.67 3.31
CA PHE A 25 6.79 -17.56 3.11
C PHE A 25 7.48 -18.61 3.97
N VAL A 26 8.09 -19.62 3.37
CA VAL A 26 8.62 -20.80 4.07
C VAL A 26 10.13 -20.76 4.15
N GLY A 27 10.69 -20.98 5.35
CA GLY A 27 12.13 -21.07 5.59
C GLY A 27 12.88 -19.74 5.50
N VAL A 28 12.18 -18.61 5.68
CA VAL A 28 12.78 -17.27 5.65
C VAL A 28 13.50 -16.92 6.96
N ASN A 29 14.48 -16.03 6.89
CA ASN A 29 15.04 -15.36 8.04
C ASN A 29 14.26 -14.05 8.25
N VAL A 30 13.53 -13.93 9.36
CA VAL A 30 12.68 -12.75 9.62
C VAL A 30 13.49 -11.71 10.40
N ILE A 31 13.50 -10.48 9.90
CA ILE A 31 14.01 -9.29 10.60
C ILE A 31 12.80 -8.49 11.06
N PRO A 32 12.35 -8.61 12.34
CA PRO A 32 11.08 -8.02 12.78
C PRO A 32 11.16 -6.51 13.00
N MET A 33 12.36 -5.93 13.03
CA MET A 33 12.64 -4.50 13.25
C MET A 33 12.19 -3.96 14.63
N ASP A 34 11.87 -4.84 15.57
CA ASP A 34 11.53 -4.49 16.97
C ASP A 34 12.76 -4.43 17.88
N SER A 35 13.84 -5.11 17.49
CA SER A 35 15.15 -5.13 18.15
C SER A 35 16.21 -5.66 17.19
N GLU A 36 17.48 -5.55 17.56
CA GLU A 36 18.61 -6.05 16.76
C GLU A 36 18.68 -7.59 16.83
N ARG A 37 17.81 -8.26 16.04
CA ARG A 37 17.74 -9.72 15.97
C ARG A 37 17.28 -10.22 14.60
N VAL A 38 17.64 -11.46 14.31
CA VAL A 38 17.14 -12.23 13.17
C VAL A 38 16.50 -13.51 13.71
N LEU A 39 15.27 -13.77 13.33
CA LEU A 39 14.59 -15.03 13.59
C LEU A 39 14.86 -15.97 12.42
N ALA A 40 15.79 -16.91 12.59
CA ALA A 40 16.20 -17.80 11.51
C ALA A 40 15.13 -18.86 11.21
N ASN A 41 15.04 -19.30 9.95
CA ASN A 41 14.24 -20.42 9.47
C ASN A 41 12.77 -20.38 9.93
N GLN A 42 12.09 -19.26 9.66
CA GLN A 42 10.68 -19.06 10.02
C GLN A 42 9.77 -19.36 8.83
N THR A 43 8.52 -19.72 9.15
CA THR A 43 7.41 -19.65 8.21
C THR A 43 6.52 -18.47 8.63
N VAL A 44 6.17 -17.62 7.66
CA VAL A 44 5.26 -16.49 7.84
C VAL A 44 4.02 -16.72 6.99
N ILE A 45 2.86 -16.79 7.63
CA ILE A 45 1.56 -16.91 6.98
C ILE A 45 0.89 -15.54 6.92
N VAL A 46 0.58 -15.10 5.71
CA VAL A 46 -0.20 -13.88 5.44
C VAL A 46 -1.58 -14.30 4.96
N ARG A 47 -2.63 -13.77 5.58
CA ARG A 47 -4.02 -14.01 5.20
C ARG A 47 -4.75 -12.69 5.11
N ASN A 48 -5.40 -12.42 3.98
CA ASN A 48 -6.12 -11.16 3.73
C ASN A 48 -5.25 -9.92 3.97
N GLY A 49 -4.00 -9.93 3.50
CA GLY A 49 -3.09 -8.81 3.68
C GLY A 49 -2.53 -8.61 5.10
N THR A 50 -2.85 -9.53 6.04
CA THR A 50 -2.39 -9.43 7.43
C THR A 50 -1.53 -10.65 7.80
N ILE A 51 -0.45 -10.43 8.54
CA ILE A 51 0.36 -11.52 9.10
C ILE A 51 -0.48 -12.26 10.14
N ALA A 52 -0.82 -13.50 9.84
CA ALA A 52 -1.64 -14.36 10.70
C ALA A 52 -0.81 -15.22 11.65
N GLU A 53 0.40 -15.62 11.23
CA GLU A 53 1.28 -16.48 12.03
C GLU A 53 2.74 -16.26 11.62
N ILE A 54 3.63 -16.28 12.59
CA ILE A 54 5.09 -16.36 12.42
C ILE A 54 5.60 -17.43 13.38
N GLY A 55 6.39 -18.37 12.90
CA GLY A 55 6.97 -19.40 13.77
C GLY A 55 7.99 -20.27 13.04
N ASP A 56 8.63 -21.15 13.80
CA ASP A 56 9.61 -22.10 13.30
C ASP A 56 9.04 -22.90 12.11
N ALA A 57 9.80 -22.97 11.01
CA ALA A 57 9.36 -23.63 9.78
C ALA A 57 9.05 -25.12 9.96
N ALA A 58 9.62 -25.77 10.97
CA ALA A 58 9.32 -27.16 11.29
C ALA A 58 7.99 -27.34 12.06
N LYS A 59 7.44 -26.25 12.63
CA LYS A 59 6.25 -26.28 13.49
C LYS A 59 5.01 -25.68 12.86
N VAL A 60 5.16 -24.63 12.06
CA VAL A 60 4.04 -23.93 11.41
C VAL A 60 3.49 -24.81 10.27
N LYS A 61 2.18 -25.06 10.31
CA LYS A 61 1.48 -25.83 9.26
C LYS A 61 1.05 -24.88 8.15
N VAL A 62 1.67 -25.03 6.97
CA VAL A 62 1.26 -24.29 5.78
C VAL A 62 -0.11 -24.81 5.29
N PRO A 63 -1.12 -23.94 5.11
CA PRO A 63 -2.39 -24.33 4.52
C PRO A 63 -2.19 -24.93 3.11
N LYS A 64 -2.98 -25.95 2.77
CA LYS A 64 -2.83 -26.66 1.49
C LYS A 64 -3.14 -25.79 0.27
N ASP A 65 -3.97 -24.79 0.46
CA ASP A 65 -4.43 -23.83 -0.53
C ASP A 65 -3.61 -22.52 -0.56
N ALA A 66 -2.58 -22.42 0.29
CA ALA A 66 -1.72 -21.25 0.33
C ALA A 66 -0.80 -21.17 -0.89
N PHE A 67 -0.66 -19.96 -1.46
CA PHE A 67 0.43 -19.66 -2.36
C PHE A 67 1.75 -19.68 -1.57
N THR A 68 2.64 -20.60 -1.92
CA THR A 68 3.88 -20.81 -1.16
C THR A 68 5.07 -20.17 -1.86
N VAL A 69 5.81 -19.36 -1.10
CA VAL A 69 7.07 -18.75 -1.52
C VAL A 69 8.21 -19.44 -0.79
N ASP A 70 9.14 -20.05 -1.54
CA ASP A 70 10.38 -20.57 -0.98
C ASP A 70 11.30 -19.42 -0.56
N GLY A 71 11.47 -19.29 0.74
CA GLY A 71 12.29 -18.25 1.37
C GLY A 71 13.62 -18.74 1.90
N LYS A 72 14.00 -19.98 1.63
CA LYS A 72 15.27 -20.55 2.13
C LYS A 72 16.47 -19.68 1.77
N GLY A 73 17.21 -19.25 2.80
CA GLY A 73 18.37 -18.39 2.65
C GLY A 73 18.05 -16.91 2.35
N LYS A 74 16.76 -16.55 2.27
CA LYS A 74 16.30 -15.16 2.07
C LYS A 74 15.89 -14.51 3.38
N TYR A 75 15.75 -13.21 3.34
CA TYR A 75 15.31 -12.39 4.47
C TYR A 75 13.94 -11.79 4.18
N LEU A 76 13.08 -11.77 5.19
CA LEU A 76 11.78 -11.10 5.17
C LEU A 76 11.81 -10.01 6.24
N MET A 77 11.53 -8.78 5.84
CA MET A 77 11.50 -7.60 6.71
C MET A 77 10.30 -6.72 6.33
N PRO A 78 9.88 -5.79 7.21
CA PRO A 78 8.90 -4.76 6.82
C PRO A 78 9.37 -4.00 5.59
N GLY A 79 8.42 -3.59 4.76
CA GLY A 79 8.72 -2.76 3.59
C GLY A 79 9.33 -1.42 4.00
N LEU A 80 10.13 -0.85 3.10
CA LEU A 80 10.78 0.44 3.30
C LEU A 80 9.73 1.56 3.29
N VAL A 81 10.00 2.59 4.09
CA VAL A 81 9.16 3.79 4.19
C VAL A 81 9.96 4.99 3.71
N ASP A 82 9.49 5.65 2.66
CA ASP A 82 10.04 6.94 2.22
C ASP A 82 9.17 8.08 2.77
N MET A 83 9.70 8.78 3.76
CA MET A 83 8.98 9.85 4.46
C MET A 83 9.11 11.22 3.81
N HIS A 84 9.85 11.34 2.71
CA HIS A 84 10.03 12.59 1.97
C HIS A 84 10.29 12.29 0.50
N THR A 85 9.23 12.23 -0.29
CA THR A 85 9.33 11.91 -1.72
C THR A 85 8.52 12.87 -2.57
N HIS A 86 8.88 12.90 -3.85
CA HIS A 86 8.21 13.60 -4.94
C HIS A 86 8.12 12.67 -6.13
N LEU A 87 7.17 12.90 -7.02
CA LEU A 87 7.11 12.23 -8.31
C LEU A 87 7.82 13.08 -9.37
N LEU A 88 8.37 12.43 -10.40
CA LEU A 88 8.88 13.13 -11.57
C LEU A 88 7.75 13.89 -12.28
N SER A 89 6.53 13.32 -12.29
CA SER A 89 5.33 13.95 -12.79
C SER A 89 4.91 15.22 -12.04
N ASP A 90 5.50 15.51 -10.88
CA ASP A 90 5.36 16.81 -10.22
C ASP A 90 6.12 17.94 -10.97
N ASN A 91 6.91 17.59 -11.97
CA ASN A 91 7.67 18.51 -12.82
C ASN A 91 7.01 18.60 -14.20
N ASP A 92 6.84 19.82 -14.72
CA ASP A 92 6.20 20.12 -16.01
C ASP A 92 6.86 19.41 -17.23
N ASP A 93 8.11 18.93 -17.06
CA ASP A 93 8.84 18.18 -18.09
C ASP A 93 8.30 16.74 -18.28
N TYR A 94 7.48 16.24 -17.36
CA TYR A 94 6.97 14.87 -17.37
C TYR A 94 5.43 14.85 -17.31
N PRO A 95 4.77 13.99 -18.11
CA PRO A 95 3.32 13.88 -18.08
C PRO A 95 2.82 13.17 -16.80
N ASP A 96 1.69 13.61 -16.24
CA ASP A 96 1.03 12.97 -15.08
C ASP A 96 0.74 11.49 -15.29
N SER A 97 0.65 11.05 -16.54
CA SER A 97 0.39 9.65 -16.89
C SER A 97 1.47 8.66 -16.44
N ILE A 98 2.70 9.14 -16.12
CA ILE A 98 3.78 8.27 -15.64
C ILE A 98 3.70 7.98 -14.14
N ALA A 99 2.94 8.76 -13.37
CA ALA A 99 2.87 8.63 -11.90
C ALA A 99 2.56 7.19 -11.40
N PRO A 100 1.63 6.43 -12.00
CA PRO A 100 1.39 5.04 -11.59
C PRO A 100 2.60 4.13 -11.84
N ASP A 101 3.41 4.40 -12.86
CA ASP A 101 4.60 3.61 -13.16
C ASP A 101 5.73 3.92 -12.18
N GLU A 102 5.90 5.17 -11.78
CA GLU A 102 6.84 5.58 -10.74
C GLU A 102 6.51 4.90 -9.40
N LEU A 103 5.24 4.90 -9.00
CA LEU A 103 4.79 4.21 -7.79
C LEU A 103 5.03 2.70 -7.85
N ARG A 104 4.85 2.09 -9.04
CA ARG A 104 5.14 0.67 -9.26
C ARG A 104 6.64 0.37 -9.11
N VAL A 105 7.50 1.24 -9.62
CA VAL A 105 8.96 1.12 -9.46
C VAL A 105 9.36 1.21 -7.98
N MET A 106 8.74 2.10 -7.21
CA MET A 106 8.97 2.19 -5.76
C MET A 106 8.65 0.85 -5.06
N VAL A 107 7.47 0.26 -5.33
CA VAL A 107 7.09 -1.05 -4.77
C VAL A 107 8.05 -2.14 -5.21
N ALA A 108 8.46 -2.16 -6.48
CA ALA A 108 9.40 -3.15 -7.02
C ALA A 108 10.79 -3.09 -6.33
N ASN A 109 11.14 -1.93 -5.76
CA ASN A 109 12.34 -1.74 -4.96
C ASN A 109 12.12 -1.87 -3.45
N GLY A 110 10.95 -2.35 -3.01
CA GLY A 110 10.64 -2.61 -1.61
C GLY A 110 10.13 -1.40 -0.82
N VAL A 111 9.91 -0.25 -1.46
CA VAL A 111 9.26 0.91 -0.82
C VAL A 111 7.76 0.68 -0.82
N THR A 112 7.20 0.40 0.35
CA THR A 112 5.78 0.04 0.51
C THR A 112 4.93 1.15 1.15
N THR A 113 5.57 2.22 1.61
CA THR A 113 4.90 3.40 2.17
C THR A 113 5.66 4.65 1.76
N VAL A 114 4.94 5.68 1.33
CA VAL A 114 5.52 6.96 0.93
C VAL A 114 4.76 8.12 1.55
N ARG A 115 5.46 9.23 1.80
CA ARG A 115 4.85 10.51 2.17
C ARG A 115 5.27 11.59 1.20
N PHE A 116 4.31 12.10 0.43
CA PHE A 116 4.49 13.27 -0.42
C PHE A 116 4.41 14.54 0.41
N MET A 117 5.42 15.38 0.26
CA MET A 117 5.60 16.57 1.09
C MET A 117 4.81 17.78 0.60
N ILE A 118 4.32 17.74 -0.64
CA ILE A 118 3.48 18.78 -1.26
C ILE A 118 2.19 18.12 -1.72
N GLY A 119 1.07 18.51 -1.16
CA GLY A 119 -0.23 17.96 -1.51
C GLY A 119 -0.81 18.59 -2.76
N THR A 120 -1.29 17.74 -3.67
CA THR A 120 -2.06 18.15 -4.85
C THR A 120 -3.34 17.30 -4.96
N PRO A 121 -4.38 17.80 -5.67
CA PRO A 121 -5.57 16.99 -5.94
C PRO A 121 -5.25 15.67 -6.66
N GLU A 122 -4.24 15.63 -7.50
CA GLU A 122 -3.80 14.47 -8.27
C GLU A 122 -3.21 13.40 -7.33
N LEU A 123 -2.38 13.80 -6.36
CA LEU A 123 -1.84 12.90 -5.34
C LEU A 123 -2.93 12.32 -4.44
N LEU A 124 -3.98 13.07 -4.14
CA LEU A 124 -5.15 12.55 -3.41
C LEU A 124 -5.87 11.46 -4.21
N LYS A 125 -6.04 11.65 -5.53
CA LYS A 125 -6.61 10.61 -6.41
C LYS A 125 -5.72 9.36 -6.48
N LEU A 126 -4.39 9.54 -6.56
CA LEU A 126 -3.44 8.41 -6.54
C LEU A 126 -3.50 7.66 -5.21
N ARG A 127 -3.64 8.36 -4.08
CA ARG A 127 -3.85 7.75 -2.76
C ARG A 127 -5.10 6.89 -2.72
N GLU A 128 -6.23 7.40 -3.25
CA GLU A 128 -7.49 6.66 -3.31
C GLU A 128 -7.35 5.40 -4.19
N ARG A 129 -6.72 5.52 -5.35
CA ARG A 129 -6.46 4.39 -6.26
C ARG A 129 -5.55 3.34 -5.64
N SER A 130 -4.50 3.78 -4.90
CA SER A 130 -3.63 2.86 -4.14
C SER A 130 -4.41 2.13 -3.06
N ALA A 131 -5.23 2.84 -2.28
CA ALA A 131 -6.05 2.25 -1.21
C ALA A 131 -7.10 1.27 -1.76
N ALA A 132 -7.67 1.54 -2.94
CA ALA A 132 -8.59 0.66 -3.65
C ALA A 132 -7.88 -0.52 -4.35
N GLN A 133 -6.55 -0.57 -4.34
CA GLN A 133 -5.73 -1.55 -5.07
C GLN A 133 -5.94 -1.54 -6.60
N ASP A 134 -6.37 -0.41 -7.16
CA ASP A 134 -6.52 -0.22 -8.61
C ASP A 134 -5.18 -0.09 -9.32
N ILE A 135 -4.14 0.26 -8.59
CA ILE A 135 -2.75 0.36 -9.06
C ILE A 135 -1.80 -0.33 -8.08
N ALA A 136 -0.73 -0.92 -8.61
CA ALA A 136 0.36 -1.42 -7.78
C ALA A 136 1.20 -0.23 -7.29
N ALA A 137 0.96 0.19 -6.06
CA ALA A 137 1.56 1.38 -5.46
C ALA A 137 1.83 1.19 -3.96
N PRO A 138 2.76 1.97 -3.36
CA PRO A 138 2.90 2.05 -1.91
C PRO A 138 1.62 2.59 -1.25
N THR A 139 1.48 2.40 0.05
CA THR A 139 0.54 3.20 0.85
C THR A 139 0.97 4.67 0.79
N ILE A 140 0.07 5.54 0.39
CA ILE A 140 0.37 6.95 0.12
C ILE A 140 -0.16 7.84 1.24
N PHE A 141 0.73 8.61 1.85
CA PHE A 141 0.40 9.75 2.71
C PHE A 141 0.70 11.04 1.96
N VAL A 142 -0.18 12.02 2.07
CA VAL A 142 -0.07 13.31 1.38
C VAL A 142 -0.12 14.42 2.42
N ALA A 143 0.87 15.31 2.41
CA ALA A 143 0.83 16.54 3.19
C ALA A 143 -0.14 17.55 2.57
N SER A 144 -0.38 18.68 3.26
CA SER A 144 -1.10 19.80 2.66
C SER A 144 -0.30 20.45 1.53
N PRO A 145 -0.93 21.27 0.67
CA PRO A 145 -0.20 22.25 -0.12
C PRO A 145 0.68 23.15 0.76
N HIS A 146 1.73 23.73 0.20
CA HIS A 146 2.58 24.63 0.96
C HIS A 146 1.82 25.86 1.44
N LEU A 147 2.12 26.31 2.66
CA LEU A 147 1.72 27.61 3.18
C LEU A 147 2.89 28.57 2.96
N THR A 148 2.70 29.57 2.11
CA THR A 148 3.76 30.52 1.73
C THR A 148 3.29 31.95 1.80
N GLY A 149 4.21 32.90 1.95
CA GLY A 149 3.92 34.34 1.89
C GLY A 149 3.77 34.89 0.46
N ARG A 150 4.01 34.06 -0.57
CA ARG A 150 3.93 34.43 -1.98
C ARG A 150 3.46 33.24 -2.82
N LYS A 151 2.77 33.49 -3.91
CA LYS A 151 2.24 32.44 -4.78
C LYS A 151 3.38 31.69 -5.51
N GLN A 152 3.37 30.37 -5.38
CA GLN A 152 4.18 29.43 -6.16
C GLN A 152 3.31 28.19 -6.43
N GLY A 153 2.97 27.94 -7.68
CA GLY A 153 2.14 26.79 -8.03
C GLY A 153 0.79 26.71 -7.30
N ASN A 154 0.52 25.58 -6.65
CA ASN A 154 -0.71 25.29 -5.91
C ASN A 154 -0.64 25.69 -4.42
N ASP A 155 0.28 26.56 -4.04
CA ASP A 155 0.50 26.96 -2.66
C ASP A 155 -0.69 27.77 -2.07
N PHE A 156 -0.94 27.58 -0.79
CA PHE A 156 -1.79 28.46 -0.02
C PHE A 156 -1.00 29.73 0.35
N VAL A 157 -1.37 30.85 -0.26
CA VAL A 157 -0.77 32.14 0.09
C VAL A 157 -1.38 32.64 1.38
N VAL A 158 -0.55 32.84 2.40
CA VAL A 158 -0.93 33.34 3.71
C VAL A 158 0.00 34.47 4.10
N THR A 159 -0.58 35.64 4.39
CA THR A 159 0.17 36.85 4.72
C THR A 159 -0.07 37.29 6.17
N THR A 160 -1.08 36.72 6.82
CA THR A 160 -1.44 36.99 8.21
C THR A 160 -1.52 35.69 9.03
N PRO A 161 -1.35 35.76 10.36
CA PRO A 161 -1.52 34.60 11.23
C PRO A 161 -2.91 33.98 11.15
N ASP A 162 -3.96 34.76 10.91
CA ASP A 162 -5.33 34.26 10.83
C ASP A 162 -5.58 33.51 9.53
N GLU A 163 -5.05 34.00 8.41
CA GLU A 163 -5.07 33.28 7.13
C GLU A 163 -4.33 31.92 7.24
N ALA A 164 -3.19 31.91 7.92
CA ALA A 164 -2.44 30.68 8.15
C ALA A 164 -3.24 29.66 8.97
N ARG A 165 -3.90 30.09 10.06
CA ARG A 165 -4.77 29.22 10.86
C ARG A 165 -5.93 28.64 10.05
N GLU A 166 -6.54 29.49 9.20
CA GLU A 166 -7.66 29.07 8.35
C GLU A 166 -7.20 28.10 7.26
N ALA A 167 -6.04 28.33 6.65
CA ALA A 167 -5.46 27.42 5.67
C ALA A 167 -5.20 26.03 6.28
N VAL A 168 -4.63 25.97 7.49
CA VAL A 168 -4.40 24.70 8.21
C VAL A 168 -5.72 23.95 8.51
N ARG A 169 -6.82 24.69 8.83
CA ARG A 169 -8.11 24.03 9.05
C ARG A 169 -8.73 23.44 7.80
N LYS A 170 -8.38 23.96 6.62
CA LYS A 170 -8.89 23.52 5.32
C LYS A 170 -8.02 22.42 4.68
N SER A 171 -6.84 22.18 5.22
CA SER A 171 -5.90 21.14 4.78
C SER A 171 -6.24 19.80 5.42
#